data_181ffe6468b2901d93ce66485d09b59d
#
_entry.id   181ffe6468b2901d93ce66485d09b59d
#
_cell.length_a   1.000
_cell.length_b   1.000
_cell.length_c   1.000
_cell.angle_alpha   90.00
_cell.angle_beta   90.00
_cell.angle_gamma   90.00
#
_symmetry.space_group_name_H-M   'P 1'
#
loop_
_entity.id
_entity.type
_entity.pdbx_description
1 polymer ?
#
loop_
_entity_poly.entity_id
_entity_poly.type
_entity_poly.pdbx_seq_one_letter_code
_entity_poly.pdbx_strand_id
1 'polypeptide(L)'
;MQLLFESLFNGVAIGSVLLMAALGLAIVFGLMGVINLAHGELIMLGAYTTYVVQLIFKLPALQPVYNAYVLVALPLAFIVSGVVGILLERTVIRRLYGSPLETLLATWGVSLILQQFVRSVPLAHAAGLILALVLGFGLPVVLPQRLFDGAKARFVRAG
;
A
#
# COMPACT_ATOMS: atom_id res chain seq x y z
N MET A 1 35.01 -1.18 18.05
CA MET A 1 34.71 0.06 17.30
C MET A 1 33.67 -0.17 16.17
N GLN A 2 33.90 -1.12 15.24
CA GLN A 2 32.96 -1.39 14.11
C GLN A 2 31.54 -1.73 14.59
N LEU A 3 31.38 -2.62 15.57
CA LEU A 3 30.08 -3.00 16.13
C LEU A 3 29.28 -1.81 16.68
N LEU A 4 29.95 -0.84 17.30
CA LEU A 4 29.30 0.36 17.83
C LEU A 4 28.78 1.25 16.70
N PHE A 5 29.58 1.45 15.64
CA PHE A 5 29.16 2.23 14.47
C PHE A 5 28.01 1.57 13.73
N GLU A 6 28.05 0.25 13.52
CA GLU A 6 26.96 -0.50 12.91
C GLU A 6 25.69 -0.44 13.73
N SER A 7 25.79 -0.60 15.05
CA SER A 7 24.63 -0.50 15.94
C SER A 7 24.03 0.89 15.95
N LEU A 8 24.85 1.92 15.96
CA LEU A 8 24.41 3.31 15.91
C LEU A 8 23.72 3.64 14.61
N PHE A 9 24.31 3.23 13.48
CA PHE A 9 23.74 3.42 12.14
C PHE A 9 22.40 2.71 12.00
N ASN A 10 22.32 1.44 12.42
CA ASN A 10 21.07 0.68 12.40
C ASN A 10 20.02 1.30 13.33
N GLY A 11 20.41 1.78 14.49
CA GLY A 11 19.51 2.46 15.41
C GLY A 11 18.93 3.73 14.82
N VAL A 12 19.73 4.57 14.18
CA VAL A 12 19.28 5.78 13.49
C VAL A 12 18.40 5.44 12.30
N ALA A 13 18.73 4.42 11.51
CA ALA A 13 17.93 3.98 10.37
C ALA A 13 16.55 3.49 10.81
N ILE A 14 16.47 2.62 11.80
CA ILE A 14 15.20 2.13 12.34
C ILE A 14 14.41 3.28 12.99
N GLY A 15 15.09 4.14 13.77
CA GLY A 15 14.48 5.30 14.41
C GLY A 15 13.86 6.27 13.41
N SER A 16 14.52 6.53 12.28
CA SER A 16 13.99 7.41 11.23
C SER A 16 12.73 6.84 10.57
N VAL A 17 12.70 5.53 10.30
CA VAL A 17 11.50 4.85 9.77
C VAL A 17 10.34 4.92 10.76
N LEU A 18 10.60 4.66 12.04
CA LEU A 18 9.58 4.76 13.09
C LEU A 18 9.07 6.20 13.26
N LEU A 19 9.94 7.18 13.13
CA LEU A 19 9.57 8.59 13.20
C LEU A 19 8.67 8.99 12.03
N MET A 20 8.97 8.55 10.81
CA MET A 20 8.10 8.78 9.65
C MET A 20 6.74 8.10 9.81
N ALA A 21 6.71 6.89 10.35
CA ALA A 21 5.47 6.18 10.64
C ALA A 21 4.64 6.91 11.70
N ALA A 22 5.26 7.38 12.77
CA ALA A 22 4.62 8.16 13.82
C ALA A 22 4.07 9.50 13.31
N LEU A 23 4.83 10.21 12.47
CA LEU A 23 4.37 11.44 11.83
C LEU A 23 3.15 11.19 10.93
N GLY A 24 3.16 10.12 10.13
CA GLY A 24 2.02 9.73 9.31
C GLY A 24 0.77 9.47 10.14
N LEU A 25 0.91 8.73 11.24
CA LEU A 25 -0.19 8.47 12.17
C LEU A 25 -0.69 9.75 12.85
N ALA A 26 0.23 10.63 13.28
CA ALA A 26 -0.10 11.91 13.91
C ALA A 26 -0.88 12.83 12.96
N ILE A 27 -0.52 12.88 11.68
CA ILE A 27 -1.24 13.66 10.66
C ILE A 27 -2.66 13.09 10.46
N VAL A 28 -2.78 11.77 10.30
CA VAL A 28 -4.10 11.13 10.12
C VAL A 28 -4.99 11.37 11.34
N PHE A 29 -4.45 11.17 12.55
CA PHE A 29 -5.20 11.44 13.79
C PHE A 29 -5.56 12.92 13.94
N GLY A 30 -4.64 13.82 13.63
CA GLY A 30 -4.87 15.26 13.73
C GLY A 30 -5.92 15.80 12.75
N LEU A 31 -6.00 15.24 11.53
CA LEU A 31 -6.94 15.66 10.51
C LEU A 31 -8.32 14.98 10.64
N MET A 32 -8.33 13.70 10.98
CA MET A 32 -9.55 12.88 10.97
C MET A 32 -10.13 12.68 12.39
N GLY A 33 -9.36 12.93 13.43
CA GLY A 33 -9.77 12.68 14.83
C GLY A 33 -10.02 11.21 15.15
N VAL A 34 -9.51 10.30 14.31
CA VAL A 34 -9.76 8.86 14.39
C VAL A 34 -8.46 8.10 14.50
N ILE A 35 -8.36 7.20 15.48
CA ILE A 35 -7.21 6.32 15.63
C ILE A 35 -7.37 5.12 14.68
N ASN A 36 -6.50 5.03 13.68
CA ASN A 36 -6.50 3.94 12.73
C ASN A 36 -5.40 2.93 13.09
N LEU A 37 -5.78 1.80 13.69
CA LEU A 37 -4.84 0.73 14.04
C LEU A 37 -4.32 -0.04 12.81
N ALA A 38 -5.00 0.04 11.67
CA ALA A 38 -4.52 -0.56 10.42
C ALA A 38 -3.42 0.27 9.72
N HIS A 39 -2.95 1.39 10.30
CA HIS A 39 -1.91 2.22 9.70
C HIS A 39 -0.59 1.46 9.49
N GLY A 40 -0.20 0.63 10.44
CA GLY A 40 0.97 -0.25 10.31
C GLY A 40 0.88 -1.23 9.14
N GLU A 41 -0.33 -1.71 8.85
CA GLU A 41 -0.56 -2.65 7.75
C GLU A 41 -0.44 -1.98 6.38
N LEU A 42 -0.76 -0.69 6.28
CA LEU A 42 -0.54 0.07 5.05
C LEU A 42 0.97 0.23 4.77
N ILE A 43 1.77 0.42 5.81
CA ILE A 43 3.24 0.44 5.71
C ILE A 43 3.75 -0.95 5.29
N MET A 44 3.23 -2.03 5.90
CA MET A 44 3.57 -3.41 5.53
C MET A 44 3.24 -3.70 4.06
N LEU A 45 2.09 -3.26 3.55
CA LEU A 45 1.71 -3.42 2.14
C LEU A 45 2.67 -2.67 1.20
N GLY A 46 3.11 -1.47 1.57
CA GLY A 46 4.13 -0.72 0.83
C GLY A 46 5.47 -1.46 0.77
N ALA A 47 5.93 -1.98 1.89
CA ALA A 47 7.16 -2.77 1.97
C ALA A 47 7.05 -4.07 1.16
N TYR A 48 5.91 -4.77 1.25
CA TYR A 48 5.66 -5.98 0.49
C TYR A 48 5.62 -5.72 -1.02
N THR A 49 4.99 -4.62 -1.45
CA THR A 49 4.99 -4.19 -2.86
C THR A 49 6.41 -3.94 -3.36
N THR A 50 7.24 -3.25 -2.58
CA THR A 50 8.65 -3.01 -2.91
C THR A 50 9.42 -4.31 -3.08
N TYR A 51 9.17 -5.28 -2.19
CA TYR A 51 9.80 -6.60 -2.25
C TYR A 51 9.38 -7.38 -3.52
N VAL A 52 8.12 -7.35 -3.90
CA VAL A 52 7.63 -7.99 -5.13
C VAL A 52 8.25 -7.35 -6.37
N VAL A 53 8.33 -6.02 -6.42
CA VAL A 53 9.00 -5.30 -7.51
C VAL A 53 10.47 -5.72 -7.61
N GLN A 54 11.17 -5.80 -6.49
CA GLN A 54 12.55 -6.26 -6.44
C GLN A 54 12.72 -7.67 -7.02
N LEU A 55 11.80 -8.59 -6.72
CA LEU A 55 11.82 -9.94 -7.27
C LEU A 55 11.63 -9.96 -8.79
N ILE A 56 10.73 -9.13 -9.32
CA ILE A 56 10.51 -8.99 -10.76
C ILE A 56 11.78 -8.47 -11.45
N PHE A 57 12.45 -7.49 -10.85
CA PHE A 57 13.70 -6.94 -11.39
C PHE A 57 14.92 -7.88 -11.26
N LYS A 58 14.82 -8.94 -10.44
CA LYS A 58 15.83 -10.02 -10.40
C LYS A 58 15.73 -11.01 -11.56
N LEU A 59 14.67 -10.96 -12.38
CA LEU A 59 14.57 -11.79 -13.57
C LEU A 59 15.70 -11.46 -14.56
N PRO A 60 16.25 -12.48 -15.28
CA PRO A 60 17.40 -12.29 -16.17
C PRO A 60 17.19 -11.19 -17.22
N ALA A 61 15.95 -11.01 -17.67
CA ALA A 61 15.59 -9.99 -18.66
C ALA A 61 15.74 -8.53 -18.14
N LEU A 62 15.65 -8.30 -16.83
CA LEU A 62 15.66 -6.98 -16.22
C LEU A 62 16.94 -6.70 -15.40
N GLN A 63 17.85 -7.66 -15.34
CA GLN A 63 19.13 -7.54 -14.64
C GLN A 63 19.94 -6.26 -14.97
N PRO A 64 20.03 -5.82 -16.24
CA PRO A 64 20.79 -4.61 -16.58
C PRO A 64 20.24 -3.34 -15.92
N VAL A 65 18.95 -3.33 -15.60
CA VAL A 65 18.21 -2.17 -15.05
C VAL A 65 17.88 -2.37 -13.56
N TYR A 66 18.49 -3.38 -12.91
CA TYR A 66 18.20 -3.75 -11.53
C TYR A 66 18.25 -2.54 -10.56
N ASN A 67 19.22 -1.65 -10.70
CA ASN A 67 19.35 -0.48 -9.84
C ASN A 67 18.20 0.52 -9.92
N ALA A 68 17.39 0.47 -10.98
CA ALA A 68 16.24 1.33 -11.16
C ALA A 68 14.97 0.80 -10.46
N TYR A 69 14.99 -0.40 -9.86
CA TYR A 69 13.80 -0.97 -9.20
C TYR A 69 13.23 -0.05 -8.12
N VAL A 70 14.07 0.69 -7.40
CA VAL A 70 13.64 1.62 -6.34
C VAL A 70 12.78 2.74 -6.89
N LEU A 71 13.15 3.30 -8.07
CA LEU A 71 12.38 4.37 -8.72
C LEU A 71 10.98 3.90 -9.15
N VAL A 72 10.84 2.63 -9.51
CA VAL A 72 9.54 2.04 -9.87
C VAL A 72 8.78 1.57 -8.63
N ALA A 73 9.49 1.02 -7.64
CA ALA A 73 8.89 0.50 -6.42
C ALA A 73 8.23 1.59 -5.57
N LEU A 74 8.84 2.78 -5.48
CA LEU A 74 8.32 3.90 -4.69
C LEU A 74 6.91 4.35 -5.13
N PRO A 75 6.68 4.73 -6.40
CA PRO A 75 5.34 5.11 -6.82
C PRO A 75 4.35 3.95 -6.79
N LEU A 76 4.80 2.72 -7.07
CA LEU A 76 3.94 1.54 -7.01
C LEU A 76 3.49 1.25 -5.57
N ALA A 77 4.39 1.28 -4.61
CA ALA A 77 4.08 1.12 -3.19
C ALA A 77 3.10 2.19 -2.69
N PHE A 78 3.29 3.43 -3.13
CA PHE A 78 2.38 4.53 -2.80
C PHE A 78 0.98 4.29 -3.37
N ILE A 79 0.86 3.88 -4.63
CA ILE A 79 -0.43 3.60 -5.28
C ILE A 79 -1.14 2.43 -4.58
N VAL A 80 -0.45 1.32 -4.33
CA VAL A 80 -1.04 0.12 -3.69
C VAL A 80 -1.53 0.45 -2.28
N SER A 81 -0.68 1.05 -1.45
CA SER A 81 -1.06 1.45 -0.08
C SER A 81 -2.16 2.50 -0.09
N GLY A 82 -2.11 3.46 -1.02
CA GLY A 82 -3.13 4.49 -1.18
C GLY A 82 -4.49 3.92 -1.58
N VAL A 83 -4.53 3.01 -2.54
CA VAL A 83 -5.79 2.34 -2.96
C VAL A 83 -6.41 1.57 -1.81
N VAL A 84 -5.61 0.76 -1.09
CA VAL A 84 -6.09 0.01 0.08
C VAL A 84 -6.55 0.96 1.19
N GLY A 85 -5.82 2.05 1.42
CA GLY A 85 -6.19 3.09 2.39
C GLY A 85 -7.53 3.76 2.04
N ILE A 86 -7.76 4.12 0.78
CA ILE A 86 -9.02 4.70 0.30
C ILE A 86 -10.17 3.69 0.44
N LEU A 87 -9.94 2.43 0.11
CA LEU A 87 -10.93 1.37 0.30
C LEU A 87 -11.32 1.25 1.77
N LEU A 88 -10.35 1.19 2.65
CA LEU A 88 -10.53 1.07 4.09
C LEU A 88 -11.27 2.29 4.66
N GLU A 89 -10.91 3.49 4.23
CA GLU A 89 -11.62 4.72 4.61
C GLU A 89 -13.09 4.65 4.19
N ARG A 90 -13.35 4.36 2.92
CA ARG A 90 -14.73 4.38 2.37
C ARG A 90 -15.63 3.28 2.89
N THR A 91 -15.09 2.09 3.17
CA THR A 91 -15.87 0.91 3.58
C THR A 91 -16.06 0.83 5.09
N VAL A 92 -15.03 1.13 5.86
CA VAL A 92 -15.00 0.94 7.31
C VAL A 92 -15.04 2.27 8.04
N ILE A 93 -14.01 3.12 7.88
CA ILE A 93 -13.81 4.29 8.73
C ILE A 93 -14.94 5.30 8.53
N ARG A 94 -15.35 5.56 7.29
CA ARG A 94 -16.39 6.53 6.97
C ARG A 94 -17.74 6.23 7.61
N ARG A 95 -18.02 4.96 7.85
CA ARG A 95 -19.30 4.53 8.49
C ARG A 95 -19.26 4.65 10.01
N LEU A 96 -18.07 4.74 10.60
CA LEU A 96 -17.86 4.75 12.03
C LEU A 96 -17.38 6.13 12.54
N TYR A 97 -17.42 7.18 11.70
CA TYR A 97 -17.14 8.54 12.14
C TYR A 97 -18.09 8.93 13.28
N GLY A 98 -17.50 9.42 14.37
CA GLY A 98 -18.23 9.80 15.59
C GLY A 98 -18.21 8.75 16.70
N SER A 99 -17.77 7.52 16.42
CA SER A 99 -17.64 6.42 17.40
C SER A 99 -16.16 5.97 17.51
N PRO A 100 -15.32 6.63 18.33
CA PRO A 100 -13.88 6.33 18.37
C PRO A 100 -13.57 4.89 18.74
N LEU A 101 -14.29 4.31 19.71
CA LEU A 101 -14.10 2.92 20.15
C LEU A 101 -14.44 1.91 19.06
N GLU A 102 -15.54 2.12 18.35
CA GLU A 102 -15.96 1.23 17.27
C GLU A 102 -14.98 1.26 16.10
N THR A 103 -14.45 2.46 15.77
CA THR A 103 -13.44 2.62 14.72
C THR A 103 -12.13 1.91 15.10
N LEU A 104 -11.75 1.99 16.37
CA LEU A 104 -10.55 1.33 16.91
C LEU A 104 -10.66 -0.19 16.78
N LEU A 105 -11.80 -0.78 17.19
CA LEU A 105 -12.06 -2.22 17.09
C LEU A 105 -12.17 -2.68 15.63
N ALA A 106 -12.85 -1.92 14.79
CA ALA A 106 -13.00 -2.26 13.37
C ALA A 106 -11.67 -2.23 12.64
N THR A 107 -10.84 -1.19 12.86
CA THR A 107 -9.51 -1.09 12.24
C THR A 107 -8.56 -2.16 12.75
N TRP A 108 -8.67 -2.58 14.02
CA TRP A 108 -7.93 -3.72 14.56
C TRP A 108 -8.32 -5.03 13.86
N GLY A 109 -9.62 -5.28 13.68
CA GLY A 109 -10.10 -6.44 12.92
C GLY A 109 -9.60 -6.45 11.48
N VAL A 110 -9.60 -5.30 10.81
CA VAL A 110 -9.05 -5.15 9.46
C VAL A 110 -7.54 -5.43 9.44
N SER A 111 -6.79 -4.96 10.46
CA SER A 111 -5.37 -5.25 10.61
C SER A 111 -5.10 -6.75 10.63
N LEU A 112 -5.83 -7.51 11.44
CA LEU A 112 -5.69 -8.97 11.50
C LEU A 112 -5.99 -9.64 10.14
N ILE A 113 -7.02 -9.19 9.44
CA ILE A 113 -7.37 -9.72 8.11
C ILE A 113 -6.25 -9.44 7.11
N LEU A 114 -5.71 -8.22 7.08
CA LEU A 114 -4.62 -7.84 6.18
C LEU A 114 -3.34 -8.63 6.46
N GLN A 115 -2.98 -8.83 7.73
CA GLN A 115 -1.84 -9.66 8.12
C GLN A 115 -2.01 -11.09 7.63
N GLN A 116 -3.18 -11.67 7.86
CA GLN A 116 -3.45 -13.05 7.44
C GLN A 116 -3.47 -13.17 5.92
N PHE A 117 -4.03 -12.17 5.22
CA PHE A 117 -4.03 -12.13 3.76
C PHE A 117 -2.62 -12.14 3.19
N VAL A 118 -1.73 -11.25 3.67
CA VAL A 118 -0.33 -11.19 3.20
C VAL A 118 0.42 -12.50 3.49
N ARG A 119 0.16 -13.14 4.63
CA ARG A 119 0.77 -14.44 4.97
C ARG A 119 0.27 -15.58 4.08
N SER A 120 -0.99 -15.56 3.68
CA SER A 120 -1.63 -16.64 2.91
C SER A 120 -1.37 -16.55 1.41
N VAL A 121 -0.96 -15.39 0.89
CA VAL A 121 -0.70 -15.20 -0.54
C VAL A 121 0.71 -15.67 -0.89
N PRO A 122 0.88 -16.76 -1.67
CA PRO A 122 2.18 -17.14 -2.17
C PRO A 122 2.77 -16.04 -3.04
N LEU A 123 4.07 -15.84 -2.94
CA LEU A 123 4.80 -14.75 -3.62
C LEU A 123 4.53 -14.69 -5.14
N ALA A 124 4.34 -15.85 -5.78
CA ALA A 124 4.03 -15.94 -7.20
C ALA A 124 2.69 -15.29 -7.58
N HIS A 125 1.71 -15.28 -6.67
CA HIS A 125 0.39 -14.67 -6.91
C HIS A 125 0.35 -13.20 -6.47
N ALA A 126 1.27 -12.78 -5.59
CA ALA A 126 1.32 -11.41 -5.08
C ALA A 126 1.57 -10.38 -6.19
N ALA A 127 2.44 -10.69 -7.15
CA ALA A 127 2.69 -9.81 -8.30
C ALA A 127 1.42 -9.61 -9.14
N GLY A 128 0.67 -10.68 -9.38
CA GLY A 128 -0.61 -10.62 -10.09
C GLY A 128 -1.68 -9.82 -9.33
N LEU A 129 -1.76 -10.00 -8.01
CA LEU A 129 -2.68 -9.24 -7.15
C LEU A 129 -2.35 -7.75 -7.10
N ILE A 130 -1.07 -7.40 -6.95
CA ILE A 130 -0.62 -6.01 -6.99
C ILE A 130 -0.95 -5.38 -8.34
N LEU A 131 -0.67 -6.09 -9.44
CA LEU A 131 -1.00 -5.62 -10.78
C LEU A 131 -2.52 -5.45 -10.95
N ALA A 132 -3.32 -6.40 -10.49
CA ALA A 132 -4.79 -6.33 -10.54
C ALA A 132 -5.35 -5.17 -9.71
N LEU A 133 -4.78 -4.89 -8.53
CA LEU A 133 -5.15 -3.73 -7.71
C LEU A 133 -4.81 -2.41 -8.40
N VAL A 134 -3.61 -2.31 -8.97
CA VAL A 134 -3.16 -1.09 -9.68
C VAL A 134 -4.00 -0.86 -10.93
N LEU A 135 -4.25 -1.90 -11.74
CA LEU A 135 -5.04 -1.78 -12.96
C LEU A 135 -6.54 -1.66 -12.68
N GLY A 136 -7.06 -2.42 -11.70
CA GLY A 136 -8.49 -2.45 -11.39
C GLY A 136 -9.00 -1.19 -10.67
N PHE A 137 -8.21 -0.64 -9.76
CA PHE A 137 -8.60 0.51 -8.93
C PHE A 137 -7.78 1.77 -9.21
N GLY A 138 -6.50 1.63 -9.55
CA GLY A 138 -5.62 2.77 -9.82
C GLY A 138 -5.96 3.46 -11.13
N LEU A 139 -6.23 2.69 -12.19
CA LEU A 139 -6.60 3.26 -13.50
C LEU A 139 -7.91 4.08 -13.46
N PRO A 140 -9.03 3.58 -12.91
CA PRO A 140 -10.27 4.38 -12.87
C PRO A 140 -10.20 5.59 -11.94
N VAL A 141 -9.27 5.61 -10.97
CA VAL A 141 -9.07 6.76 -10.07
C VAL A 141 -8.23 7.84 -10.73
N VAL A 142 -7.25 7.45 -11.56
CA VAL A 142 -6.29 8.37 -12.21
C VAL A 142 -6.77 8.84 -13.58
N LEU A 143 -7.49 7.99 -14.32
CA LEU A 143 -8.00 8.35 -15.65
C LEU A 143 -9.42 8.95 -15.56
N PRO A 144 -9.69 10.05 -16.26
CA PRO A 144 -11.03 10.63 -16.30
C PRO A 144 -12.02 9.63 -16.89
N GLN A 145 -13.16 9.50 -16.25
CA GLN A 145 -14.24 8.53 -16.59
C GLN A 145 -14.67 8.55 -18.07
N ARG A 146 -14.45 9.67 -18.74
CA ARG A 146 -14.76 9.87 -20.19
C ARG A 146 -14.07 8.87 -21.13
N LEU A 147 -12.91 8.32 -20.74
CA LEU A 147 -12.21 7.32 -21.55
C LEU A 147 -12.88 5.94 -21.47
N PHE A 148 -13.47 5.60 -20.32
CA PHE A 148 -14.18 4.33 -20.13
C PHE A 148 -15.56 4.33 -20.78
N ASP A 149 -16.25 5.47 -20.80
CA ASP A 149 -17.55 5.61 -21.46
C ASP A 149 -17.43 5.47 -22.99
N GLY A 150 -16.34 5.96 -23.58
CA GLY A 150 -16.04 5.79 -25.00
C GLY A 150 -15.75 4.34 -25.39
N ALA A 151 -15.12 3.56 -24.54
CA ALA A 151 -14.84 2.15 -24.76
C ALA A 151 -16.11 1.28 -24.62
N LYS A 152 -16.93 1.56 -23.61
CA LYS A 152 -18.25 0.92 -23.42
C LYS A 152 -19.20 1.16 -24.61
N ALA A 153 -19.25 2.39 -25.10
CA ALA A 153 -20.11 2.75 -26.24
C ALA A 153 -19.68 2.03 -27.54
N ARG A 154 -18.39 1.74 -27.73
CA ARG A 154 -17.91 0.96 -28.87
C ARG A 154 -18.24 -0.53 -28.74
N PHE A 155 -18.15 -1.07 -27.53
CA PHE A 155 -18.44 -2.48 -27.28
C PHE A 155 -19.93 -2.82 -27.47
N VAL A 156 -20.82 -1.92 -27.07
CA VAL A 156 -22.29 -2.06 -27.22
C VAL A 156 -22.74 -1.89 -28.69
N ARG A 157 -21.96 -1.19 -29.53
CA ARG A 157 -22.26 -1.05 -30.96
C ARG A 157 -21.74 -2.19 -31.84
N ALA A 158 -20.87 -3.03 -31.30
CA ALA A 158 -20.22 -4.12 -32.05
C ALA A 158 -20.87 -5.50 -31.78
N GLY A 159 -21.79 -5.62 -30.84
CA GLY A 159 -22.65 -6.79 -30.58
C GLY A 159 -24.11 -6.53 -30.93
#